data_439ea708fc305c5fb720d8fcb7115f88
#
_entry.id   439ea708fc305c5fb720d8fcb7115f88
#
_cell.length_a   1.000
_cell.length_b   1.000
_cell.length_c   1.000
_cell.angle_alpha   90.00
_cell.angle_beta   90.00
_cell.angle_gamma   90.00
#
_symmetry.space_group_name_H-M   'P 1'
#
loop_
_entity.id
_entity.type
_entity.pdbx_description
1 polymer ?
#
loop_
_entity_poly.entity_id
_entity_poly.type
_entity_poly.pdbx_seq_one_letter_code
_entity_poly.pdbx_strand_id
1 'polypeptide(L)'
;MAQLPVYDLADLKRRMAGAIATLKHELNGLRTGRATTSLLEPVHVEAYGQRMPLAQVATISVPESRALSVNVWDKTMVSAVDKAIRDANLGLSPTIEGQMLRIRIPELNEQRRKEMVKVAHRYAEEARVAVRHVRRDGIDVLKKLLKEHAISEDDEKRDAADVQKATDQAIRDVDQSLSSKEIEIMQV
;
A
#
# COMPACT_ATOMS: atom_id res chain seq x y z
N MET A 1 42.73 8.49 4.23
CA MET A 1 42.33 7.81 2.98
C MET A 1 40.81 7.80 2.94
N ALA A 2 40.20 8.36 1.90
CA ALA A 2 38.74 8.29 1.76
C ALA A 2 38.34 6.83 1.51
N GLN A 3 37.40 6.33 2.29
CA GLN A 3 36.89 4.96 2.14
C GLN A 3 36.16 4.84 0.81
N LEU A 4 36.53 3.88 -0.02
CA LEU A 4 35.84 3.64 -1.28
C LEU A 4 34.37 3.21 -1.03
N PRO A 5 33.41 3.65 -1.86
CA PRO A 5 32.06 3.19 -1.74
C PRO A 5 31.98 1.70 -2.02
N VAL A 6 31.05 1.02 -1.35
CA VAL A 6 30.82 -0.42 -1.57
C VAL A 6 29.65 -0.57 -2.54
N TYR A 7 29.87 -1.33 -3.63
CA TYR A 7 28.78 -1.76 -4.50
C TYR A 7 28.10 -2.99 -3.91
N ASP A 8 26.81 -2.92 -3.73
CA ASP A 8 25.98 -4.01 -3.23
C ASP A 8 24.65 -4.08 -4.00
N LEU A 9 24.56 -5.03 -4.92
CA LEU A 9 23.35 -5.27 -5.71
C LEU A 9 22.17 -5.70 -4.84
N ALA A 10 22.41 -6.44 -3.76
CA ALA A 10 21.34 -6.88 -2.86
C ALA A 10 20.73 -5.69 -2.12
N ASP A 11 21.54 -4.73 -1.68
CA ASP A 11 21.03 -3.49 -1.07
C ASP A 11 20.24 -2.65 -2.07
N LEU A 12 20.69 -2.51 -3.32
CA LEU A 12 19.95 -1.78 -4.35
C LEU A 12 18.60 -2.45 -4.62
N LYS A 13 18.54 -3.78 -4.76
CA LYS A 13 17.28 -4.52 -4.90
C LYS A 13 16.36 -4.34 -3.70
N ARG A 14 16.88 -4.36 -2.49
CA ARG A 14 16.12 -4.12 -1.25
C ARG A 14 15.50 -2.73 -1.24
N ARG A 15 16.25 -1.69 -1.63
CA ARG A 15 15.78 -0.31 -1.72
C ARG A 15 14.70 -0.15 -2.78
N MET A 16 14.83 -0.79 -3.95
CA MET A 16 13.80 -0.83 -5.00
C MET A 16 12.53 -1.52 -4.50
N ALA A 17 12.67 -2.65 -3.82
CA ALA A 17 11.55 -3.36 -3.20
C ALA A 17 10.84 -2.51 -2.14
N GLY A 18 11.57 -1.70 -1.38
CA GLY A 18 11.02 -0.72 -0.44
C GLY A 18 10.12 0.31 -1.13
N ALA A 19 10.53 0.84 -2.27
CA ALA A 19 9.71 1.76 -3.06
C ALA A 19 8.41 1.11 -3.55
N ILE A 20 8.47 -0.16 -3.98
CA ILE A 20 7.28 -0.93 -4.39
C ILE A 20 6.36 -1.22 -3.20
N ALA A 21 6.91 -1.52 -2.03
CA ALA A 21 6.14 -1.75 -0.81
C ALA A 21 5.37 -0.47 -0.39
N THR A 22 6.04 0.69 -0.46
CA THR A 22 5.40 1.99 -0.21
C THR A 22 4.26 2.23 -1.19
N LEU A 23 4.47 2.03 -2.50
CA LEU A 23 3.42 2.13 -3.51
C LEU A 23 2.21 1.23 -3.20
N LYS A 24 2.46 -0.03 -2.87
CA LYS A 24 1.37 -0.97 -2.51
C LYS A 24 0.59 -0.50 -1.30
N HIS A 25 1.28 0.04 -0.29
CA HIS A 25 0.63 0.60 0.90
C HIS A 25 -0.26 1.81 0.53
N GLU A 26 0.25 2.74 -0.28
CA GLU A 26 -0.51 3.92 -0.74
C GLU A 26 -1.70 3.54 -1.61
N LEU A 27 -1.52 2.60 -2.55
CA LEU A 27 -2.61 2.07 -3.38
C LEU A 27 -3.70 1.38 -2.54
N ASN A 28 -3.32 0.66 -1.48
CA ASN A 28 -4.28 0.03 -0.57
C ASN A 28 -5.06 1.05 0.26
N GLY A 29 -4.47 2.21 0.54
CA GLY A 29 -5.14 3.33 1.20
C GLY A 29 -6.18 4.05 0.33
N LEU A 30 -6.20 3.83 -0.99
CA LEU A 30 -7.19 4.42 -1.89
C LEU A 30 -8.57 3.77 -1.67
N ARG A 31 -9.57 4.60 -1.42
CA ARG A 31 -10.96 4.15 -1.25
C ARG A 31 -11.56 3.81 -2.62
N THR A 32 -11.44 2.57 -3.03
CA THR A 32 -11.89 2.08 -4.35
C THR A 32 -13.39 1.79 -4.45
N GLY A 33 -14.15 2.03 -3.38
CA GLY A 33 -15.57 1.63 -3.30
C GLY A 33 -15.77 0.16 -2.96
N ARG A 34 -14.68 -0.63 -2.82
CA ARG A 34 -14.74 -2.02 -2.34
C ARG A 34 -14.66 -2.08 -0.82
N ALA A 35 -15.39 -3.02 -0.27
CA ALA A 35 -15.29 -3.37 1.15
C ALA A 35 -13.97 -4.11 1.41
N THR A 36 -13.19 -3.60 2.34
CA THR A 36 -11.99 -4.25 2.89
C THR A 36 -12.01 -4.12 4.40
N THR A 37 -11.53 -5.13 5.10
CA THR A 37 -11.46 -5.10 6.57
C THR A 37 -10.58 -3.96 7.09
N SER A 38 -9.57 -3.56 6.32
CA SER A 38 -8.70 -2.43 6.64
C SER A 38 -9.39 -1.08 6.73
N LEU A 39 -10.59 -0.91 6.15
CA LEU A 39 -11.38 0.31 6.32
C LEU A 39 -11.77 0.56 7.78
N LEU A 40 -11.84 -0.49 8.60
CA LEU A 40 -12.21 -0.41 10.01
C LEU A 40 -11.01 -0.51 10.97
N GLU A 41 -9.77 -0.68 10.49
CA GLU A 41 -8.56 -0.69 11.31
C GLU A 41 -8.38 0.56 12.19
N PRO A 42 -8.71 1.80 11.73
CA PRO A 42 -8.59 2.98 12.55
C PRO A 42 -9.64 3.07 13.66
N VAL A 43 -10.68 2.21 13.64
CA VAL A 43 -11.78 2.28 14.58
C VAL A 43 -11.36 1.68 15.93
N HIS A 44 -11.51 2.50 16.97
CA HIS A 44 -11.28 2.07 18.35
C HIS A 44 -12.60 2.19 19.12
N VAL A 45 -12.91 1.18 19.90
CA VAL A 45 -14.12 1.08 20.68
C VAL A 45 -13.78 1.25 22.16
N GLU A 46 -14.60 2.00 22.89
CA GLU A 46 -14.54 2.01 24.34
C GLU A 46 -15.32 0.79 24.87
N ALA A 47 -14.59 -0.24 25.27
CA ALA A 47 -15.12 -1.48 25.80
C ALA A 47 -14.46 -1.81 27.13
N TYR A 48 -15.24 -2.26 28.10
CA TYR A 48 -14.75 -2.66 29.43
C TYR A 48 -13.89 -1.61 30.14
N GLY A 49 -14.19 -0.32 29.92
CA GLY A 49 -13.45 0.80 30.52
C GLY A 49 -12.11 1.10 29.87
N GLN A 50 -11.82 0.49 28.73
CA GLN A 50 -10.58 0.71 27.97
C GLN A 50 -10.87 0.98 26.48
N ARG A 51 -10.01 1.76 25.86
CA ARG A 51 -10.04 2.00 24.41
C ARG A 51 -9.23 0.92 23.71
N MET A 52 -9.89 0.12 22.86
CA MET A 52 -9.24 -0.99 22.16
C MET A 52 -9.64 -1.04 20.68
N PRO A 53 -8.81 -1.63 19.81
CA PRO A 53 -9.13 -1.82 18.41
C PRO A 53 -10.42 -2.63 18.22
N LEU A 54 -11.20 -2.30 17.19
CA LEU A 54 -12.46 -2.99 16.86
C LEU A 54 -12.26 -4.51 16.69
N ALA A 55 -11.13 -4.93 16.13
CA ALA A 55 -10.80 -6.36 15.92
C ALA A 55 -10.66 -7.15 17.23
N GLN A 56 -10.55 -6.50 18.39
CA GLN A 56 -10.49 -7.16 19.71
C GLN A 56 -11.85 -7.36 20.36
N VAL A 57 -12.91 -6.82 19.79
CA VAL A 57 -14.28 -6.94 20.32
C VAL A 57 -15.28 -7.50 19.31
N ALA A 58 -14.86 -7.64 18.06
CA ALA A 58 -15.71 -8.11 16.97
C ALA A 58 -14.91 -8.84 15.88
N THR A 59 -15.60 -9.71 15.16
CA THR A 59 -15.09 -10.33 13.93
C THR A 59 -15.56 -9.53 12.73
N ILE A 60 -14.63 -9.06 11.90
CA ILE A 60 -14.90 -8.30 10.69
C ILE A 60 -14.79 -9.23 9.49
N SER A 61 -15.82 -9.24 8.64
CA SER A 61 -15.85 -10.04 7.40
C SER A 61 -16.39 -9.22 6.22
N VAL A 62 -16.12 -9.69 5.00
CA VAL A 62 -16.56 -9.08 3.75
C VAL A 62 -17.50 -10.06 3.04
N PRO A 63 -18.81 -10.05 3.35
CA PRO A 63 -19.74 -10.98 2.72
C PRO A 63 -19.97 -10.67 1.23
N GLU A 64 -19.86 -9.42 0.85
CA GLU A 64 -20.05 -8.93 -0.52
C GLU A 64 -18.99 -7.88 -0.86
N SER A 65 -18.72 -7.66 -2.13
CA SER A 65 -17.69 -6.71 -2.61
C SER A 65 -17.88 -5.28 -2.08
N ARG A 66 -19.08 -4.93 -1.61
CA ARG A 66 -19.47 -3.59 -1.16
C ARG A 66 -20.17 -3.59 0.20
N ALA A 67 -20.03 -4.65 0.96
CA ALA A 67 -20.57 -4.74 2.30
C ALA A 67 -19.55 -5.30 3.28
N LEU A 68 -19.47 -4.68 4.45
CA LEU A 68 -18.75 -5.19 5.61
C LEU A 68 -19.76 -5.73 6.62
N SER A 69 -19.42 -6.81 7.27
CA SER A 69 -20.14 -7.37 8.39
C SER A 69 -19.24 -7.37 9.62
N VAL A 70 -19.72 -6.77 10.69
CA VAL A 70 -19.04 -6.71 11.98
C VAL A 70 -19.89 -7.49 12.99
N ASN A 71 -19.43 -8.68 13.35
CA ASN A 71 -20.10 -9.54 14.33
C ASN A 71 -19.48 -9.28 15.71
N VAL A 72 -20.23 -8.59 16.58
CA VAL A 72 -19.78 -8.20 17.91
C VAL A 72 -19.92 -9.40 18.85
N TRP A 73 -18.87 -9.75 19.58
CA TRP A 73 -18.88 -10.94 20.44
C TRP A 73 -19.77 -10.77 21.68
N ASP A 74 -19.84 -9.56 22.22
CA ASP A 74 -20.69 -9.24 23.35
C ASP A 74 -21.87 -8.35 22.90
N LYS A 75 -23.08 -8.86 23.06
CA LYS A 75 -24.32 -8.16 22.68
C LYS A 75 -24.44 -6.79 23.33
N THR A 76 -23.91 -6.61 24.53
CA THR A 76 -23.94 -5.32 25.25
C THR A 76 -23.06 -4.25 24.62
N MET A 77 -22.06 -4.66 23.82
CA MET A 77 -21.11 -3.77 23.14
C MET A 77 -21.60 -3.29 21.77
N VAL A 78 -22.69 -3.80 21.22
CA VAL A 78 -23.19 -3.47 19.87
C VAL A 78 -23.38 -1.96 19.70
N SER A 79 -23.99 -1.28 20.66
CA SER A 79 -24.19 0.18 20.62
C SER A 79 -22.88 0.95 20.68
N ALA A 80 -21.91 0.50 21.48
CA ALA A 80 -20.59 1.12 21.57
C ALA A 80 -19.81 0.97 20.26
N VAL A 81 -19.91 -0.19 19.60
CA VAL A 81 -19.30 -0.45 18.29
C VAL A 81 -19.95 0.41 17.20
N ASP A 82 -21.29 0.50 17.17
CA ASP A 82 -22.02 1.38 16.22
C ASP A 82 -21.57 2.84 16.36
N LYS A 83 -21.54 3.34 17.59
CA LYS A 83 -21.08 4.69 17.88
C LYS A 83 -19.64 4.92 17.44
N ALA A 84 -18.73 4.00 17.76
CA ALA A 84 -17.32 4.11 17.42
C ALA A 84 -17.10 4.17 15.89
N ILE A 85 -17.85 3.39 15.11
CA ILE A 85 -17.78 3.41 13.63
C ILE A 85 -18.28 4.75 13.08
N ARG A 86 -19.38 5.29 13.63
CA ARG A 86 -19.92 6.61 13.22
C ARG A 86 -18.96 7.76 13.58
N ASP A 87 -18.44 7.74 14.79
CA ASP A 87 -17.54 8.78 15.32
C ASP A 87 -16.17 8.78 14.62
N ALA A 88 -15.78 7.68 14.00
CA ALA A 88 -14.54 7.57 13.21
C ALA A 88 -14.53 8.40 11.91
N ASN A 89 -15.67 9.05 11.55
CA ASN A 89 -15.82 9.91 10.36
C ASN A 89 -15.35 9.24 9.04
N LEU A 90 -15.54 7.93 8.92
CA LEU A 90 -15.17 7.17 7.74
C LEU A 90 -16.19 7.32 6.58
N GLY A 91 -17.29 8.07 6.81
CA GLY A 91 -18.40 8.17 5.87
C GLY A 91 -19.20 6.86 5.73
N LEU A 92 -19.14 6.02 6.77
CA LEU A 92 -19.81 4.73 6.83
C LEU A 92 -21.02 4.84 7.76
N SER A 93 -22.12 4.20 7.35
CA SER A 93 -23.36 4.15 8.14
C SER A 93 -23.70 2.70 8.45
N PRO A 94 -23.36 2.20 9.65
CA PRO A 94 -23.71 0.84 10.05
C PRO A 94 -25.21 0.71 10.28
N THR A 95 -25.76 -0.46 9.96
CA THR A 95 -27.11 -0.90 10.29
C THR A 95 -27.02 -2.05 11.27
N ILE A 96 -27.67 -1.95 12.42
CA ILE A 96 -27.64 -2.99 13.45
C ILE A 96 -28.66 -4.08 13.09
N GLU A 97 -28.18 -5.32 12.98
CA GLU A 97 -28.96 -6.52 12.75
C GLU A 97 -28.69 -7.52 13.91
N GLY A 98 -29.36 -7.31 15.03
CA GLY A 98 -29.14 -8.12 16.25
C GLY A 98 -27.76 -7.88 16.86
N GLN A 99 -26.85 -8.85 16.75
CA GLN A 99 -25.47 -8.80 17.24
C GLN A 99 -24.47 -8.44 16.14
N MET A 100 -24.96 -8.30 14.91
CA MET A 100 -24.18 -7.98 13.73
C MET A 100 -24.47 -6.55 13.27
N LEU A 101 -23.44 -5.85 12.84
CA LEU A 101 -23.58 -4.59 12.14
C LEU A 101 -23.24 -4.79 10.68
N ARG A 102 -24.16 -4.42 9.80
CA ARG A 102 -23.93 -4.40 8.36
C ARG A 102 -23.57 -2.98 7.92
N ILE A 103 -22.49 -2.84 7.19
CA ILE A 103 -21.99 -1.56 6.68
C ILE A 103 -21.95 -1.64 5.17
N ARG A 104 -22.76 -0.83 4.50
CA ARG A 104 -22.69 -0.68 3.05
C ARG A 104 -21.66 0.38 2.68
N ILE A 105 -20.79 0.04 1.72
CA ILE A 105 -19.82 0.99 1.15
C ILE A 105 -20.54 1.73 0.02
N PRO A 106 -20.64 3.08 0.08
CA PRO A 106 -21.29 3.86 -0.97
C PRO A 106 -20.55 3.72 -2.31
N GLU A 107 -21.31 3.78 -3.41
CA GLU A 107 -20.73 3.77 -4.75
C GLU A 107 -19.89 5.02 -4.99
N LEU A 108 -18.75 4.81 -5.62
CA LEU A 108 -18.03 5.90 -6.25
C LEU A 108 -18.75 6.28 -7.55
N ASN A 109 -19.05 7.55 -7.72
CA ASN A 109 -19.50 8.03 -9.03
C ASN A 109 -18.34 8.01 -10.03
N GLU A 110 -18.64 8.09 -11.33
CA GLU A 110 -17.63 8.04 -12.40
C GLU A 110 -16.54 9.10 -12.24
N GLN A 111 -16.91 10.30 -11.80
CA GLN A 111 -15.95 11.38 -11.55
C GLN A 111 -14.95 11.00 -10.45
N ARG A 112 -15.42 10.43 -9.36
CA ARG A 112 -14.56 9.99 -8.25
C ARG A 112 -13.64 8.84 -8.66
N ARG A 113 -14.12 7.89 -9.47
CA ARG A 113 -13.26 6.84 -10.02
C ARG A 113 -12.12 7.42 -10.85
N LYS A 114 -12.41 8.38 -11.75
CA LYS A 114 -11.39 9.06 -12.56
C LYS A 114 -10.37 9.81 -11.69
N GLU A 115 -10.81 10.44 -10.61
CA GLU A 115 -9.92 11.10 -9.65
C GLU A 115 -9.01 10.08 -8.94
N MET A 116 -9.55 8.93 -8.50
CA MET A 116 -8.78 7.88 -7.87
C MET A 116 -7.72 7.28 -8.81
N VAL A 117 -8.07 7.06 -10.08
CA VAL A 117 -7.12 6.60 -11.10
C VAL A 117 -5.97 7.60 -11.24
N LYS A 118 -6.25 8.91 -11.31
CA LYS A 118 -5.19 9.94 -11.37
C LYS A 118 -4.26 9.91 -10.15
N VAL A 119 -4.82 9.69 -8.95
CA VAL A 119 -4.02 9.56 -7.72
C VAL A 119 -3.16 8.30 -7.78
N ALA A 120 -3.70 7.16 -8.23
CA ALA A 120 -2.94 5.92 -8.41
C ALA A 120 -1.77 6.10 -9.38
N HIS A 121 -1.97 6.78 -10.50
CA HIS A 121 -0.90 7.12 -11.46
C HIS A 121 0.19 7.98 -10.83
N ARG A 122 -0.17 8.96 -10.00
CA ARG A 122 0.81 9.80 -9.29
C ARG A 122 1.68 8.95 -8.36
N TYR A 123 1.09 8.11 -7.53
CA TYR A 123 1.84 7.22 -6.65
C TYR A 123 2.76 6.27 -7.42
N ALA A 124 2.29 5.72 -8.55
CA ALA A 124 3.12 4.88 -9.41
C ALA A 124 4.31 5.65 -9.99
N GLU A 125 4.13 6.92 -10.41
CA GLU A 125 5.24 7.73 -10.91
C GLU A 125 6.24 8.09 -9.80
N GLU A 126 5.78 8.40 -8.61
CA GLU A 126 6.65 8.59 -7.43
C GLU A 126 7.50 7.34 -7.15
N ALA A 127 6.91 6.16 -7.23
CA ALA A 127 7.64 4.89 -7.09
C ALA A 127 8.66 4.67 -8.21
N ARG A 128 8.30 4.96 -9.48
CA ARG A 128 9.26 4.88 -10.61
C ARG A 128 10.43 5.83 -10.43
N VAL A 129 10.17 7.05 -9.97
CA VAL A 129 11.23 8.03 -9.66
C VAL A 129 12.15 7.49 -8.57
N ALA A 130 11.60 6.93 -7.49
CA ALA A 130 12.40 6.33 -6.42
C ALA A 130 13.28 5.17 -6.93
N VAL A 131 12.72 4.27 -7.76
CA VAL A 131 13.49 3.16 -8.38
C VAL A 131 14.60 3.70 -9.29
N ARG A 132 14.34 4.74 -10.10
CA ARG A 132 15.36 5.37 -10.95
C ARG A 132 16.45 6.05 -10.13
N HIS A 133 16.15 6.62 -8.97
CA HIS A 133 17.15 7.15 -8.04
C HIS A 133 18.06 6.06 -7.52
N VAL A 134 17.52 4.94 -7.06
CA VAL A 134 18.31 3.79 -6.60
C VAL A 134 19.23 3.26 -7.71
N ARG A 135 18.72 3.16 -8.95
CA ARG A 135 19.56 2.80 -10.11
C ARG A 135 20.72 3.77 -10.30
N ARG A 136 20.43 5.08 -10.26
CA ARG A 136 21.46 6.12 -10.45
C ARG A 136 22.55 6.00 -9.39
N ASP A 137 22.15 5.85 -8.11
CA ASP A 137 23.10 5.65 -7.02
C ASP A 137 24.04 4.46 -7.30
N GLY A 138 23.49 3.32 -7.73
CA GLY A 138 24.28 2.12 -8.06
C GLY A 138 25.26 2.36 -9.20
N ILE A 139 24.81 2.99 -10.27
CA ILE A 139 25.68 3.32 -11.43
C ILE A 139 26.77 4.32 -11.04
N ASP A 140 26.47 5.31 -10.20
CA ASP A 140 27.45 6.30 -9.76
C ASP A 140 28.53 5.67 -8.86
N VAL A 141 28.14 4.70 -8.02
CA VAL A 141 29.10 3.88 -7.25
C VAL A 141 30.04 3.11 -8.17
N LEU A 142 29.51 2.40 -9.19
CA LEU A 142 30.29 1.64 -10.14
C LEU A 142 31.30 2.51 -10.92
N LYS A 143 30.84 3.66 -11.42
CA LYS A 143 31.70 4.64 -12.12
C LYS A 143 32.83 5.15 -11.23
N LYS A 144 32.54 5.40 -9.94
CA LYS A 144 33.55 5.82 -8.98
C LYS A 144 34.59 4.72 -8.73
N LEU A 145 34.16 3.47 -8.56
CA LEU A 145 35.05 2.32 -8.38
C LEU A 145 35.94 2.09 -9.63
N LEU A 146 35.37 2.25 -10.84
CA LEU A 146 36.14 2.16 -12.07
C LEU A 146 37.19 3.28 -12.14
N LYS A 147 36.82 4.51 -11.83
CA LYS A 147 37.76 5.66 -11.84
C LYS A 147 38.94 5.49 -10.88
N GLU A 148 38.66 4.87 -9.73
CA GLU A 148 39.68 4.57 -8.71
C GLU A 148 40.45 3.25 -8.99
N HIS A 149 40.21 2.64 -10.16
CA HIS A 149 40.81 1.36 -10.57
C HIS A 149 40.53 0.19 -9.60
N ALA A 150 39.43 0.27 -8.81
CA ALA A 150 39.02 -0.77 -7.88
C ALA A 150 38.31 -1.94 -8.57
N ILE A 151 37.73 -1.72 -9.76
CA ILE A 151 37.09 -2.72 -10.60
C ILE A 151 37.57 -2.58 -12.05
N SER A 152 37.42 -3.63 -12.87
CA SER A 152 37.71 -3.59 -14.31
C SER A 152 36.53 -2.98 -15.10
N GLU A 153 36.76 -2.58 -16.36
CA GLU A 153 35.70 -2.13 -17.26
C GLU A 153 34.67 -3.23 -17.54
N ASP A 154 35.10 -4.49 -17.59
CA ASP A 154 34.22 -5.62 -17.83
C ASP A 154 33.33 -5.90 -16.59
N ASP A 155 33.88 -5.75 -15.39
CA ASP A 155 33.12 -5.83 -14.15
C ASP A 155 32.09 -4.69 -14.07
N GLU A 156 32.48 -3.47 -14.38
CA GLU A 156 31.54 -2.32 -14.40
C GLU A 156 30.37 -2.56 -15.35
N LYS A 157 30.66 -3.01 -16.59
CA LYS A 157 29.61 -3.30 -17.59
C LYS A 157 28.67 -4.42 -17.15
N ARG A 158 29.21 -5.50 -16.57
CA ARG A 158 28.41 -6.61 -16.04
C ARG A 158 27.50 -6.14 -14.91
N ASP A 159 28.07 -5.46 -13.94
CA ASP A 159 27.35 -5.03 -12.75
C ASP A 159 26.32 -3.92 -13.09
N ALA A 160 26.64 -3.03 -14.03
CA ALA A 160 25.70 -2.05 -14.56
C ALA A 160 24.51 -2.72 -15.28
N ALA A 161 24.76 -3.79 -16.02
CA ALA A 161 23.70 -4.58 -16.66
C ALA A 161 22.79 -5.25 -15.61
N ASP A 162 23.35 -5.75 -14.52
CA ASP A 162 22.58 -6.33 -13.42
C ASP A 162 21.72 -5.29 -12.69
N VAL A 163 22.24 -4.08 -12.45
CA VAL A 163 21.47 -2.95 -11.91
C VAL A 163 20.33 -2.58 -12.84
N GLN A 164 20.59 -2.54 -14.17
CA GLN A 164 19.55 -2.23 -15.16
C GLN A 164 18.46 -3.30 -15.16
N LYS A 165 18.82 -4.59 -15.14
CA LYS A 165 17.87 -5.71 -15.07
C LYS A 165 17.00 -5.66 -13.82
N ALA A 166 17.59 -5.35 -12.66
CA ALA A 166 16.86 -5.16 -11.41
C ALA A 166 15.88 -3.99 -11.50
N THR A 167 16.31 -2.87 -12.11
CA THR A 167 15.47 -1.69 -12.35
C THR A 167 14.27 -2.02 -13.24
N ASP A 168 14.50 -2.71 -14.36
CA ASP A 168 13.45 -3.08 -15.31
C ASP A 168 12.41 -4.00 -14.64
N GLN A 169 12.86 -4.92 -13.79
CA GLN A 169 11.95 -5.76 -13.03
C GLN A 169 11.12 -4.94 -12.05
N ALA A 170 11.74 -4.04 -11.28
CA ALA A 170 11.06 -3.17 -10.33
C ALA A 170 10.02 -2.28 -11.00
N ILE A 171 10.32 -1.73 -12.19
CA ILE A 171 9.35 -0.92 -12.96
C ILE A 171 8.18 -1.78 -13.44
N ARG A 172 8.43 -3.01 -13.92
CA ARG A 172 7.32 -3.94 -14.27
C ARG A 172 6.41 -4.22 -13.07
N ASP A 173 6.98 -4.40 -11.89
CA ASP A 173 6.21 -4.65 -10.67
C ASP A 173 5.35 -3.42 -10.25
N VAL A 174 5.87 -2.20 -10.47
CA VAL A 174 5.13 -0.95 -10.29
C VAL A 174 3.95 -0.90 -11.27
N ASP A 175 4.20 -1.15 -12.56
CA ASP A 175 3.19 -1.09 -13.62
C ASP A 175 2.09 -2.14 -13.41
N GLN A 176 2.46 -3.34 -12.99
CA GLN A 176 1.50 -4.39 -12.66
C GLN A 176 0.63 -4.01 -11.46
N SER A 177 1.23 -3.42 -10.41
CA SER A 177 0.49 -2.96 -9.23
C SER A 177 -0.50 -1.86 -9.58
N LEU A 178 -0.09 -0.91 -10.43
CA LEU A 178 -0.96 0.15 -10.94
C LEU A 178 -2.11 -0.40 -11.76
N SER A 179 -1.82 -1.25 -12.76
CA SER A 179 -2.85 -1.84 -13.64
C SER A 179 -3.89 -2.65 -12.86
N SER A 180 -3.44 -3.45 -11.89
CA SER A 180 -4.35 -4.20 -11.01
C SER A 180 -5.27 -3.26 -10.22
N LYS A 181 -4.73 -2.13 -9.74
CA LYS A 181 -5.50 -1.14 -8.98
C LYS A 181 -6.49 -0.37 -9.86
N GLU A 182 -6.11 -0.02 -11.09
CA GLU A 182 -7.02 0.61 -12.04
C GLU A 182 -8.22 -0.27 -12.35
N ILE A 183 -7.98 -1.56 -12.61
CA ILE A 183 -9.06 -2.54 -12.82
C ILE A 183 -9.97 -2.58 -11.58
N GLU A 184 -9.40 -2.64 -10.37
CA GLU A 184 -10.17 -2.65 -9.12
C GLU A 184 -11.05 -1.41 -8.98
N ILE A 185 -10.52 -0.21 -9.28
CA ILE A 185 -11.27 1.06 -9.20
C ILE A 185 -12.41 1.11 -10.23
N MET A 186 -12.19 0.56 -11.41
CA MET A 186 -13.14 0.66 -12.53
C MET A 186 -14.20 -0.46 -12.56
N GLN A 187 -13.94 -1.60 -11.91
CA GLN A 187 -14.85 -2.78 -11.92
C GLN A 187 -16.00 -2.72 -10.89
N VAL A 188 -16.12 -1.67 -10.10
CA VAL A 188 -17.14 -1.56 -9.02
C VAL A 188 -18.40 -0.88 -9.52
#